data_183c28de8340763de5136b99dda49f98
#
_entry.id   183c28de8340763de5136b99dda49f98
#
_cell.length_a   1.000
_cell.length_b   1.000
_cell.length_c   1.000
_cell.angle_alpha   90.00
_cell.angle_beta   90.00
_cell.angle_gamma   90.00
#
_symmetry.space_group_name_H-M   'P 1'
#
loop_
_entity.id
_entity.type
_entity.pdbx_description
1 polymer ?
#
loop_
_entity_poly.entity_id
_entity_poly.type
_entity_poly.pdbx_seq_one_letter_code
_entity_poly.pdbx_strand_id
1 'polypeptide(L)'
;MMDLDEAWARTRTWLATARALAVSADLVSEADLESFDQFLAANELQLAADTLLDRGLECDDLSRPFWDALQRGYENLALDAQATRCRFRALEAERGFVEARLTLNAGRKTGICTDYRPDWNLGHGSAAGRLELTGARVALEDCQTLNPGETGIVRLHPIRPEAWAHTQPGDRIDAHEGARVTGTATVLRVALKRI
;
A
#
# COMPACT_ATOMS: atom_id res chain seq x y z
N MET A 1 -8.33 24.19 -18.49
CA MET A 1 -9.13 22.93 -18.57
C MET A 1 -8.32 22.01 -19.45
N MET A 2 -7.86 20.86 -18.93
CA MET A 2 -7.11 19.88 -19.70
C MET A 2 -8.06 19.25 -20.73
N ASP A 3 -7.62 19.09 -21.98
CA ASP A 3 -8.39 18.41 -23.00
C ASP A 3 -8.55 16.93 -22.63
N LEU A 4 -9.76 16.39 -22.75
CA LEU A 4 -10.06 15.00 -22.38
C LEU A 4 -9.22 14.03 -23.23
N ASP A 5 -9.04 14.32 -24.50
CA ASP A 5 -8.22 13.52 -25.41
C ASP A 5 -6.76 13.48 -24.98
N GLU A 6 -6.22 14.61 -24.50
CA GLU A 6 -4.88 14.69 -23.94
C GLU A 6 -4.74 13.87 -22.65
N ALA A 7 -5.73 13.92 -21.77
CA ALA A 7 -5.76 13.11 -20.56
C ALA A 7 -5.76 11.61 -20.89
N TRP A 8 -6.60 11.18 -21.83
CA TRP A 8 -6.64 9.78 -22.27
C TRP A 8 -5.33 9.33 -22.93
N ALA A 9 -4.73 10.17 -23.76
CA ALA A 9 -3.44 9.86 -24.38
C ALA A 9 -2.33 9.66 -23.33
N ARG A 10 -2.30 10.50 -22.29
CA ARG A 10 -1.37 10.33 -21.17
C ARG A 10 -1.63 9.02 -20.41
N THR A 11 -2.90 8.72 -20.11
CA THR A 11 -3.26 7.45 -19.43
C THR A 11 -2.78 6.26 -20.23
N ARG A 12 -3.03 6.22 -21.55
CA ARG A 12 -2.55 5.14 -22.42
C ARG A 12 -1.03 5.00 -22.37
N THR A 13 -0.30 6.11 -22.31
CA THR A 13 1.18 6.08 -22.20
C THR A 13 1.62 5.43 -20.90
N TRP A 14 0.99 5.76 -19.76
CA TRP A 14 1.30 5.14 -18.47
C TRP A 14 0.94 3.66 -18.43
N LEU A 15 -0.22 3.29 -18.98
CA LEU A 15 -0.63 1.90 -19.06
C LEU A 15 0.29 1.07 -19.97
N ALA A 16 0.72 1.60 -21.10
CA ALA A 16 1.71 0.97 -21.97
C ALA A 16 3.05 0.76 -21.24
N THR A 17 3.48 1.74 -20.44
CA THR A 17 4.68 1.60 -19.60
C THR A 17 4.53 0.50 -18.56
N ALA A 18 3.40 0.47 -17.83
CA ALA A 18 3.14 -0.57 -16.84
C ALA A 18 3.08 -1.96 -17.49
N ARG A 19 2.42 -2.09 -18.65
CA ARG A 19 2.37 -3.33 -19.44
C ARG A 19 3.76 -3.84 -19.82
N ALA A 20 4.62 -2.96 -20.32
CA ALA A 20 5.99 -3.34 -20.69
C ALA A 20 6.80 -3.85 -19.48
N LEU A 21 6.63 -3.21 -18.32
CA LEU A 21 7.26 -3.63 -17.08
C LEU A 21 6.69 -4.97 -16.56
N ALA A 22 5.37 -5.19 -16.69
CA ALA A 22 4.73 -6.45 -16.34
C ALA A 22 5.22 -7.60 -17.20
N VAL A 23 5.35 -7.39 -18.51
CA VAL A 23 5.93 -8.39 -19.44
C VAL A 23 7.38 -8.69 -19.09
N SER A 24 8.19 -7.67 -18.81
CA SER A 24 9.60 -7.89 -18.46
C SER A 24 9.80 -8.63 -17.14
N ALA A 25 8.80 -8.60 -16.26
CA ALA A 25 8.79 -9.31 -14.98
C ALA A 25 8.11 -10.70 -15.06
N ASP A 26 7.68 -11.14 -16.24
CA ASP A 26 6.93 -12.39 -16.45
C ASP A 26 5.67 -12.49 -15.56
N LEU A 27 5.02 -11.34 -15.34
CA LEU A 27 3.88 -11.20 -14.43
C LEU A 27 2.55 -11.57 -15.09
N VAL A 28 2.42 -11.36 -16.39
CA VAL A 28 1.16 -11.43 -17.14
C VAL A 28 1.21 -12.54 -18.18
N SER A 29 0.14 -13.32 -18.24
CA SER A 29 -0.05 -14.35 -19.28
C SER A 29 -0.40 -13.73 -20.63
N GLU A 30 -0.33 -14.52 -21.72
CA GLU A 30 -0.82 -14.09 -23.04
C GLU A 30 -2.30 -13.68 -23.00
N ALA A 31 -3.14 -14.40 -22.24
CA ALA A 31 -4.57 -14.09 -22.10
C ALA A 31 -4.80 -12.75 -21.37
N ASP A 32 -3.97 -12.43 -20.35
CA ASP A 32 -4.03 -11.14 -19.67
C ASP A 32 -3.64 -10.01 -20.63
N LEU A 33 -2.61 -10.22 -21.46
CA LEU A 33 -2.18 -9.24 -22.46
C LEU A 33 -3.22 -9.02 -23.53
N GLU A 34 -3.86 -10.09 -24.01
CA GLU A 34 -4.94 -9.99 -25.00
C GLU A 34 -6.12 -9.20 -24.41
N SER A 35 -6.53 -9.48 -23.18
CA SER A 35 -7.58 -8.73 -22.49
C SER A 35 -7.23 -7.27 -22.31
N PHE A 36 -6.00 -6.98 -21.85
CA PHE A 36 -5.49 -5.61 -21.72
C PHE A 36 -5.55 -4.85 -23.05
N ASP A 37 -5.04 -5.46 -24.13
CA ASP A 37 -4.98 -4.83 -25.46
C ASP A 37 -6.40 -4.61 -26.04
N GLN A 38 -7.36 -5.51 -25.79
CA GLN A 38 -8.78 -5.35 -26.14
C GLN A 38 -9.42 -4.16 -25.41
N PHE A 39 -9.26 -4.06 -24.08
CA PHE A 39 -9.77 -2.95 -23.29
C PHE A 39 -9.15 -1.62 -23.71
N LEU A 40 -7.85 -1.61 -23.98
CA LEU A 40 -7.15 -0.41 -24.42
C LEU A 40 -7.65 0.07 -25.79
N ALA A 41 -7.92 -0.84 -26.73
CA ALA A 41 -8.49 -0.56 -28.03
C ALA A 41 -9.92 -0.04 -27.95
N ALA A 42 -10.73 -0.58 -27.02
CA ALA A 42 -12.09 -0.13 -26.75
C ALA A 42 -12.17 1.19 -25.97
N ASN A 43 -11.03 1.78 -25.58
CA ASN A 43 -10.92 2.94 -24.68
C ASN A 43 -11.47 2.69 -23.27
N GLU A 44 -11.53 1.43 -22.83
CA GLU A 44 -11.89 1.02 -21.47
C GLU A 44 -10.67 1.04 -20.56
N LEU A 45 -10.08 2.23 -20.37
CA LEU A 45 -8.77 2.43 -19.75
C LEU A 45 -8.70 1.93 -18.31
N GLN A 46 -9.81 2.00 -17.57
CA GLN A 46 -9.89 1.46 -16.21
C GLN A 46 -9.74 -0.07 -16.24
N LEU A 47 -10.47 -0.78 -17.10
CA LEU A 47 -10.40 -2.24 -17.17
C LEU A 47 -9.01 -2.73 -17.60
N ALA A 48 -8.38 -1.99 -18.53
CA ALA A 48 -6.99 -2.26 -18.89
C ALA A 48 -6.05 -2.10 -17.67
N ALA A 49 -6.21 -1.03 -16.87
CA ALA A 49 -5.42 -0.81 -15.66
C ALA A 49 -5.68 -1.88 -14.60
N ASP A 50 -6.95 -2.27 -14.39
CA ASP A 50 -7.37 -3.26 -13.41
C ASP A 50 -6.78 -4.65 -13.73
N THR A 51 -6.67 -5.03 -15.01
CA THR A 51 -6.01 -6.27 -15.44
C THR A 51 -4.56 -6.36 -14.93
N LEU A 52 -3.80 -5.26 -15.03
CA LEU A 52 -2.42 -5.21 -14.54
C LEU A 52 -2.35 -5.11 -13.01
N LEU A 53 -3.28 -4.37 -12.39
CA LEU A 53 -3.35 -4.23 -10.94
C LEU A 53 -3.59 -5.57 -10.27
N ASP A 54 -4.56 -6.35 -10.73
CA ASP A 54 -4.93 -7.63 -10.14
C ASP A 54 -3.74 -8.60 -10.16
N ARG A 55 -3.02 -8.70 -11.30
CA ARG A 55 -1.80 -9.50 -11.39
C ARG A 55 -0.69 -8.96 -10.50
N GLY A 56 -0.52 -7.64 -10.46
CA GLY A 56 0.47 -7.01 -9.60
C GLY A 56 0.26 -7.31 -8.12
N LEU A 57 -0.98 -7.39 -7.67
CA LEU A 57 -1.30 -7.68 -6.27
C LEU A 57 -0.98 -9.11 -5.84
N GLU A 58 -0.87 -10.04 -6.77
CA GLU A 58 -0.46 -11.42 -6.53
C GLU A 58 1.06 -11.57 -6.36
N CYS A 59 1.84 -10.49 -6.64
CA CYS A 59 3.30 -10.52 -6.63
C CYS A 59 3.88 -9.46 -5.69
N ASP A 60 4.68 -9.90 -4.70
CA ASP A 60 5.32 -8.99 -3.73
C ASP A 60 6.62 -8.34 -4.27
N ASP A 61 7.20 -8.85 -5.37
CA ASP A 61 8.53 -8.46 -5.85
C ASP A 61 8.53 -7.51 -7.05
N LEU A 62 7.41 -6.89 -7.36
CA LEU A 62 7.33 -5.96 -8.48
C LEU A 62 8.09 -4.67 -8.20
N SER A 63 8.68 -4.15 -9.28
CA SER A 63 9.48 -2.93 -9.21
C SER A 63 8.63 -1.69 -8.95
N ARG A 64 9.21 -0.72 -8.24
CA ARG A 64 8.58 0.58 -8.01
C ARG A 64 8.10 1.26 -9.31
N PRO A 65 8.88 1.31 -10.43
CA PRO A 65 8.41 1.91 -11.67
C PRO A 65 7.10 1.34 -12.23
N PHE A 66 6.81 0.05 -12.03
CA PHE A 66 5.53 -0.55 -12.42
C PHE A 66 4.37 0.09 -11.64
N TRP A 67 4.51 0.18 -10.33
CA TRP A 67 3.50 0.77 -9.46
C TRP A 67 3.32 2.27 -9.68
N ASP A 68 4.41 3.00 -9.90
CA ASP A 68 4.38 4.43 -10.22
C ASP A 68 3.64 4.69 -11.55
N ALA A 69 3.82 3.84 -12.56
CA ALA A 69 3.12 3.95 -13.83
C ALA A 69 1.62 3.70 -13.68
N LEU A 70 1.21 2.63 -12.96
CA LEU A 70 -0.20 2.36 -12.67
C LEU A 70 -0.83 3.47 -11.82
N GLN A 71 -0.15 3.96 -10.79
CA GLN A 71 -0.62 5.07 -9.98
C GLN A 71 -1.00 6.27 -10.84
N ARG A 72 -0.11 6.71 -11.73
CA ARG A 72 -0.35 7.85 -12.62
C ARG A 72 -1.51 7.60 -13.60
N GLY A 73 -1.66 6.36 -14.07
CA GLY A 73 -2.80 5.96 -14.88
C GLY A 73 -4.11 6.18 -14.12
N TYR A 74 -4.22 5.68 -12.89
CA TYR A 74 -5.40 5.83 -12.05
C TYR A 74 -5.66 7.28 -11.61
N GLU A 75 -4.61 8.06 -11.29
CA GLU A 75 -4.73 9.49 -10.98
C GLU A 75 -5.37 10.26 -12.15
N ASN A 76 -4.95 9.99 -13.39
CA ASN A 76 -5.54 10.62 -14.58
C ASN A 76 -7.01 10.20 -14.81
N LEU A 77 -7.40 9.02 -14.33
CA LEU A 77 -8.78 8.53 -14.37
C LEU A 77 -9.62 8.99 -13.17
N ALA A 78 -9.05 9.76 -12.24
CA ALA A 78 -9.66 10.18 -10.98
C ALA A 78 -10.12 9.00 -10.10
N LEU A 79 -9.37 7.90 -10.11
CA LEU A 79 -9.62 6.67 -9.35
C LEU A 79 -8.69 6.63 -8.12
N ASP A 80 -8.98 7.50 -7.15
CA ASP A 80 -8.11 7.78 -6.00
C ASP A 80 -7.80 6.55 -5.12
N ALA A 81 -8.75 5.62 -4.99
CA ALA A 81 -8.57 4.41 -4.20
C ALA A 81 -7.50 3.49 -4.80
N GLN A 82 -7.57 3.23 -6.11
CA GLN A 82 -6.61 2.43 -6.85
C GLN A 82 -5.25 3.12 -6.92
N ALA A 83 -5.22 4.43 -7.17
CA ALA A 83 -4.00 5.23 -7.14
C ALA A 83 -3.30 5.15 -5.77
N THR A 84 -4.07 5.25 -4.69
CA THR A 84 -3.55 5.10 -3.33
C THR A 84 -2.97 3.70 -3.10
N ARG A 85 -3.65 2.65 -3.56
CA ARG A 85 -3.17 1.27 -3.46
C ARG A 85 -1.83 1.08 -4.20
N CYS A 86 -1.73 1.58 -5.44
CA CYS A 86 -0.48 1.55 -6.21
C CYS A 86 0.65 2.32 -5.50
N ARG A 87 0.34 3.48 -4.91
CA ARG A 87 1.32 4.25 -4.13
C ARG A 87 1.89 3.47 -2.96
N PHE A 88 1.06 2.72 -2.22
CA PHE A 88 1.53 1.89 -1.13
C PHE A 88 2.39 0.73 -1.63
N ARG A 89 2.00 0.08 -2.73
CA ARG A 89 2.82 -0.97 -3.36
C ARG A 89 4.16 -0.43 -3.87
N ALA A 90 4.20 0.80 -4.39
CA ALA A 90 5.46 1.46 -4.76
C ALA A 90 6.38 1.67 -3.54
N LEU A 91 5.83 2.07 -2.38
CA LEU A 91 6.58 2.17 -1.12
C LEU A 91 7.10 0.81 -0.65
N GLU A 92 6.30 -0.25 -0.75
CA GLU A 92 6.70 -1.62 -0.43
C GLU A 92 7.85 -2.09 -1.32
N ALA A 93 7.76 -1.81 -2.62
CA ALA A 93 8.83 -2.13 -3.57
C ALA A 93 10.16 -1.43 -3.23
N GLU A 94 10.11 -0.24 -2.65
CA GLU A 94 11.30 0.53 -2.26
C GLU A 94 11.84 0.16 -0.88
N ARG A 95 10.96 0.10 0.13
CA ARG A 95 11.34 0.07 1.55
C ARG A 95 10.90 -1.21 2.26
N GLY A 96 10.00 -1.97 1.64
CA GLY A 96 9.33 -3.09 2.29
C GLY A 96 8.21 -2.63 3.24
N PHE A 97 7.72 -3.57 4.04
CA PHE A 97 6.59 -3.35 4.95
C PHE A 97 6.65 -4.29 6.15
N VAL A 98 5.80 -4.02 7.13
CA VAL A 98 5.50 -4.92 8.25
C VAL A 98 4.02 -5.29 8.18
N GLU A 99 3.70 -6.58 8.01
CA GLU A 99 2.33 -7.06 8.07
C GLU A 99 1.95 -7.35 9.52
N ALA A 100 0.78 -6.89 9.92
CA ALA A 100 0.32 -7.04 11.29
C ALA A 100 -1.19 -7.22 11.37
N ARG A 101 -1.65 -7.86 12.45
CA ARG A 101 -3.05 -7.92 12.83
C ARG A 101 -3.34 -6.80 13.83
N LEU A 102 -4.01 -5.77 13.37
CA LEU A 102 -4.35 -4.59 14.16
C LEU A 102 -5.76 -4.71 14.75
N THR A 103 -5.87 -4.53 16.07
CA THR A 103 -7.14 -4.36 16.76
C THR A 103 -7.26 -2.92 17.24
N LEU A 104 -8.29 -2.21 16.78
CA LEU A 104 -8.56 -0.85 17.26
C LEU A 104 -9.21 -0.85 18.63
N ASN A 105 -8.82 0.11 19.45
CA ASN A 105 -9.42 0.31 20.75
C ASN A 105 -10.91 0.67 20.59
N ALA A 106 -11.80 -0.08 21.27
CA ALA A 106 -13.24 0.15 21.24
C ALA A 106 -13.65 1.55 21.75
N GLY A 107 -12.81 2.19 22.54
CA GLY A 107 -13.04 3.54 23.03
C GLY A 107 -12.68 4.67 22.03
N ARG A 108 -12.26 4.37 20.79
CA ARG A 108 -12.12 5.37 19.72
C ARG A 108 -13.51 5.88 19.31
N LYS A 109 -13.54 7.11 18.79
CA LYS A 109 -14.78 7.70 18.26
C LYS A 109 -15.01 7.38 16.78
N THR A 110 -13.95 7.16 16.04
CA THR A 110 -13.98 6.95 14.57
C THR A 110 -13.11 5.78 14.17
N GLY A 111 -13.49 5.10 13.08
CA GLY A 111 -12.65 4.13 12.40
C GLY A 111 -11.41 4.77 11.75
N ILE A 112 -10.59 3.93 11.17
CA ILE A 112 -9.44 4.34 10.34
C ILE A 112 -9.63 3.85 8.91
N CYS A 113 -9.06 4.59 7.96
CA CYS A 113 -8.95 4.20 6.56
C CYS A 113 -7.46 4.04 6.20
N THR A 114 -7.20 3.52 5.02
CA THR A 114 -5.86 3.49 4.45
C THR A 114 -5.24 4.90 4.46
N ASP A 115 -3.93 4.98 4.68
CA ASP A 115 -3.12 6.17 4.94
C ASP A 115 -3.27 6.79 6.35
N TYR A 116 -3.92 6.11 7.29
CA TYR A 116 -3.85 6.48 8.70
C TYR A 116 -2.41 6.45 9.21
N ARG A 117 -2.01 7.44 10.02
CA ARG A 117 -0.60 7.67 10.42
C ARG A 117 -0.46 7.84 11.92
N PRO A 118 -0.58 6.77 12.69
CA PRO A 118 -0.27 6.83 14.11
C PRO A 118 1.24 6.79 14.34
N ASP A 119 1.62 7.16 15.55
CA ASP A 119 2.92 6.79 16.09
C ASP A 119 2.84 5.39 16.69
N TRP A 120 3.94 4.63 16.61
CA TRP A 120 4.01 3.26 17.07
C TRP A 120 5.02 3.12 18.20
N ASN A 121 4.60 2.49 19.29
CA ASN A 121 5.49 1.96 20.30
C ASN A 121 5.85 0.51 19.94
N LEU A 122 7.12 0.27 19.63
CA LEU A 122 7.61 -1.05 19.24
C LEU A 122 8.02 -1.93 20.43
N GLY A 123 7.80 -1.45 21.66
CA GLY A 123 8.20 -2.19 22.89
C GLY A 123 9.70 -2.11 23.19
N HIS A 124 10.50 -1.49 22.32
CA HIS A 124 11.93 -1.26 22.55
C HIS A 124 12.07 0.05 23.32
N GLY A 125 12.07 -0.04 24.66
CA GLY A 125 12.26 1.14 25.50
C GLY A 125 13.67 1.71 25.34
N SER A 126 13.79 3.06 25.36
CA SER A 126 15.10 3.70 25.48
C SER A 126 15.73 3.32 26.82
N ALA A 127 17.07 3.31 26.90
CA ALA A 127 17.82 3.10 28.14
C ALA A 127 17.44 4.11 29.27
N ALA A 128 16.74 5.18 28.93
CA ALA A 128 16.26 6.22 29.85
C ALA A 128 14.79 6.03 30.27
N GLY A 129 14.15 4.91 29.96
CA GLY A 129 12.73 4.62 30.29
C GLY A 129 11.73 5.52 29.55
N ARG A 130 12.16 6.25 28.52
CA ARG A 130 11.27 7.05 27.68
C ARG A 130 10.61 6.17 26.62
N LEU A 131 9.33 6.41 26.39
CA LEU A 131 8.59 5.81 25.29
C LEU A 131 9.17 6.35 23.97
N GLU A 132 9.77 5.46 23.16
CA GLU A 132 10.21 5.81 21.81
C GLU A 132 9.09 5.49 20.83
N LEU A 133 8.55 6.54 20.23
CA LEU A 133 7.52 6.43 19.22
C LEU A 133 8.13 6.62 17.83
N THR A 134 7.70 5.80 16.88
CA THR A 134 8.11 5.89 15.47
C THR A 134 6.88 5.87 14.57
N GLY A 135 6.88 6.67 13.51
CA GLY A 135 5.76 6.77 12.59
C GLY A 135 5.72 5.63 11.58
N ALA A 136 4.52 5.12 11.30
CA ALA A 136 4.26 4.33 10.10
C ALA A 136 2.87 4.64 9.55
N ARG A 137 2.72 4.54 8.21
CA ARG A 137 1.42 4.61 7.55
C ARG A 137 0.77 3.24 7.58
N VAL A 138 -0.54 3.20 7.70
CA VAL A 138 -1.34 1.98 7.70
C VAL A 138 -2.04 1.83 6.35
N ALA A 139 -1.84 0.72 5.67
CA ALA A 139 -2.69 0.28 4.56
C ALA A 139 -3.57 -0.87 5.05
N LEU A 140 -4.88 -0.75 4.84
CA LEU A 140 -5.84 -1.81 5.13
C LEU A 140 -5.86 -2.78 3.96
N GLU A 141 -5.74 -4.11 4.24
CA GLU A 141 -5.73 -5.14 3.18
C GLU A 141 -7.13 -5.71 2.93
N ASP A 142 -7.90 -5.95 4.00
CA ASP A 142 -9.15 -6.72 3.91
C ASP A 142 -10.41 -5.85 3.93
N CYS A 143 -10.29 -4.54 4.18
CA CYS A 143 -11.44 -3.65 4.33
C CYS A 143 -11.10 -2.21 3.93
N GLN A 144 -12.11 -1.41 3.63
CA GLN A 144 -11.94 0.02 3.37
C GLN A 144 -11.82 0.85 4.65
N THR A 145 -12.45 0.37 5.71
CA THR A 145 -12.45 1.04 7.03
C THR A 145 -12.40 -0.02 8.10
N LEU A 146 -11.53 0.18 9.10
CA LEU A 146 -11.47 -0.61 10.32
C LEU A 146 -12.11 0.21 11.43
N ASN A 147 -13.21 -0.28 12.02
CA ASN A 147 -13.98 0.43 13.05
C ASN A 147 -13.44 0.18 14.46
N PRO A 148 -13.79 1.03 15.44
CA PRO A 148 -13.43 0.80 16.85
C PRO A 148 -13.89 -0.57 17.35
N GLY A 149 -12.97 -1.32 17.97
CA GLY A 149 -13.19 -2.67 18.45
C GLY A 149 -12.99 -3.78 17.41
N GLU A 150 -12.87 -3.44 16.14
CA GLU A 150 -12.60 -4.41 15.08
C GLU A 150 -11.14 -4.76 14.97
N THR A 151 -10.89 -5.92 14.35
CA THR A 151 -9.57 -6.45 14.04
C THR A 151 -9.46 -6.68 12.54
N GLY A 152 -8.36 -6.23 11.93
CA GLY A 152 -8.08 -6.41 10.51
C GLY A 152 -6.60 -6.64 10.23
N ILE A 153 -6.29 -7.14 9.04
CA ILE A 153 -4.92 -7.25 8.54
C ILE A 153 -4.52 -5.93 7.93
N VAL A 154 -3.33 -5.48 8.30
CA VAL A 154 -2.76 -4.21 7.84
C VAL A 154 -1.32 -4.40 7.37
N ARG A 155 -0.92 -3.59 6.41
CA ARG A 155 0.50 -3.38 6.11
C ARG A 155 0.92 -2.03 6.66
N LEU A 156 1.98 -2.06 7.44
CA LEU A 156 2.58 -0.88 8.05
C LEU A 156 3.79 -0.47 7.21
N HIS A 157 3.80 0.79 6.81
CA HIS A 157 4.87 1.38 6.02
C HIS A 157 5.66 2.35 6.89
N PRO A 158 6.79 1.90 7.50
CA PRO A 158 7.61 2.72 8.35
C PRO A 158 8.10 3.99 7.65
N ILE A 159 8.00 5.14 8.32
CA ILE A 159 8.59 6.39 7.84
C ILE A 159 10.12 6.32 7.94
N ARG A 160 10.60 5.67 9.00
CA ARG A 160 12.01 5.38 9.24
C ARG A 160 12.19 3.86 9.41
N PRO A 161 12.47 3.11 8.33
CA PRO A 161 12.59 1.65 8.38
C PRO A 161 13.65 1.14 9.37
N GLU A 162 14.73 1.91 9.56
CA GLU A 162 15.81 1.58 10.49
C GLU A 162 15.33 1.46 11.95
N ALA A 163 14.31 2.22 12.34
CA ALA A 163 13.73 2.13 13.68
C ALA A 163 12.98 0.81 13.91
N TRP A 164 12.60 0.12 12.84
CA TRP A 164 11.86 -1.15 12.86
C TRP A 164 12.76 -2.38 12.64
N ALA A 165 14.08 -2.19 12.55
CA ALA A 165 15.03 -3.25 12.21
C ALA A 165 15.05 -4.44 13.19
N HIS A 166 14.60 -4.24 14.43
CA HIS A 166 14.54 -5.27 15.47
C HIS A 166 13.15 -5.88 15.64
N THR A 167 12.16 -5.41 14.88
CA THR A 167 10.79 -5.95 14.93
C THR A 167 10.75 -7.36 14.33
N GLN A 168 10.05 -8.27 15.00
CA GLN A 168 9.96 -9.68 14.62
C GLN A 168 8.50 -10.15 14.58
N PRO A 169 8.18 -11.22 13.82
CA PRO A 169 6.88 -11.87 13.91
C PRO A 169 6.58 -12.31 15.34
N GLY A 170 5.36 -12.01 15.81
CA GLY A 170 4.90 -12.24 17.18
C GLY A 170 5.04 -11.02 18.09
N ASP A 171 5.80 -10.01 17.73
CA ASP A 171 5.90 -8.79 18.53
C ASP A 171 4.54 -8.10 18.65
N ARG A 172 4.28 -7.57 19.84
CA ARG A 172 3.12 -6.73 20.12
C ARG A 172 3.55 -5.28 20.13
N ILE A 173 2.89 -4.47 19.31
CA ILE A 173 3.18 -3.06 19.13
C ILE A 173 1.90 -2.25 19.34
N ASP A 174 2.00 -1.04 19.88
CA ASP A 174 0.86 -0.20 20.17
C ASP A 174 0.84 1.04 19.29
N ALA A 175 -0.32 1.31 18.69
CA ALA A 175 -0.58 2.54 17.92
C ALA A 175 -1.00 3.68 18.86
N HIS A 176 -0.41 4.85 18.68
CA HIS A 176 -0.63 6.02 19.51
C HIS A 176 -1.12 7.22 18.70
N GLU A 177 -2.05 7.98 19.29
CA GLU A 177 -2.37 9.36 18.92
C GLU A 177 -1.99 10.25 20.10
N GLY A 178 -0.85 10.89 20.02
CA GLY A 178 -0.26 11.59 21.17
C GLY A 178 0.03 10.61 22.32
N ALA A 179 -0.48 10.89 23.51
CA ALA A 179 -0.29 10.03 24.68
C ALA A 179 -1.27 8.84 24.75
N ARG A 180 -2.25 8.76 23.86
CA ARG A 180 -3.32 7.76 23.93
C ARG A 180 -3.02 6.56 23.04
N VAL A 181 -3.11 5.35 23.60
CA VAL A 181 -3.13 4.11 22.81
C VAL A 181 -4.46 4.01 22.07
N THR A 182 -4.41 3.91 20.75
CA THR A 182 -5.58 3.87 19.86
C THR A 182 -5.81 2.48 19.25
N GLY A 183 -4.83 1.61 19.35
CA GLY A 183 -4.90 0.22 18.89
C GLY A 183 -3.68 -0.56 19.30
N THR A 184 -3.77 -1.89 19.18
CA THR A 184 -2.65 -2.81 19.40
C THR A 184 -2.55 -3.73 18.20
N ALA A 185 -1.34 -3.97 17.73
CA ALA A 185 -1.10 -4.89 16.64
C ALA A 185 -0.15 -6.02 17.05
N THR A 186 -0.38 -7.21 16.48
CA THR A 186 0.57 -8.32 16.51
C THR A 186 1.22 -8.44 15.14
N VAL A 187 2.53 -8.35 15.09
CA VAL A 187 3.32 -8.51 13.87
C VAL A 187 3.19 -9.93 13.34
N LEU A 188 2.87 -10.07 12.07
CA LEU A 188 2.73 -11.35 11.37
C LEU A 188 3.94 -11.64 10.48
N ARG A 189 4.43 -10.63 9.74
CA ARG A 189 5.55 -10.74 8.82
C ARG A 189 6.34 -9.43 8.78
N VAL A 190 7.65 -9.54 8.64
CA VAL A 190 8.54 -8.40 8.43
C VAL A 190 9.25 -8.60 7.09
N ALA A 191 9.02 -7.70 6.15
CA ALA A 191 9.58 -7.70 4.80
C ALA A 191 10.27 -6.36 4.50
N LEU A 192 10.97 -5.81 5.48
CA LEU A 192 11.72 -4.55 5.31
C LEU A 192 12.96 -4.78 4.46
N LYS A 193 13.21 -3.86 3.52
CA LYS A 193 14.42 -3.85 2.71
C LYS A 193 15.52 -3.12 3.48
N ARG A 194 16.72 -3.69 3.48
CA ARG A 194 17.91 -3.00 4.03
C ARG A 194 18.24 -1.84 3.09
N ILE A 195 18.22 -0.64 3.63
CA ILE A 195 18.62 0.59 2.94
C ILE A 195 20.13 0.79 3.15
#